data_fd31f520fadd922523435a4befe1e278
#
_entry.id   fd31f520fadd922523435a4befe1e278
#
_cell.length_a   1.000
_cell.length_b   1.000
_cell.length_c   1.000
_cell.angle_alpha   90.00
_cell.angle_beta   90.00
_cell.angle_gamma   90.00
#
_symmetry.space_group_name_H-M   'P 1'
#
loop_
_entity.id
_entity.type
_entity.pdbx_description
1 polymer ?
#
loop_
_entity_poly.entity_id
_entity_poly.type
_entity_poly.pdbx_seq_one_letter_code
_entity_poly.pdbx_strand_id
1 'polypeptide(L)'
;RKGSSAASDVYKRQGMYLTLGTAFAAVAGQVAEGVAPGTGGLVFACLFGLGLFAIVVLGAELATGSMMFVSWSAARGRMAWGVAFRMVAVATFYNFIGAAIVALVLSQSAKLGGIDDTHLISTLTEGKLAKPFFGAFVEAMGANFVVNMAVLGALQAKEIISKFAVILPIIAVFVGLGLEHVIANFSLFSLAFFADPHPTGFDGLHITVNWVAVWLGNFVGGGLGIGAVYAWLNQTKTSYVD
;
A
#
# COMPACT_ATOMS: atom_id res chain seq x y z
N ARG A 1 19.45 19.74 -11.83
CA ARG A 1 18.98 18.63 -12.68
C ARG A 1 19.31 17.21 -12.14
N LYS A 2 20.30 17.03 -11.25
CA LYS A 2 20.59 15.72 -10.59
C LYS A 2 19.59 15.33 -9.49
N GLY A 3 18.83 16.27 -8.92
CA GLY A 3 17.86 15.98 -7.85
C GLY A 3 16.55 15.33 -8.30
N SER A 4 16.12 15.52 -9.56
CA SER A 4 14.88 14.97 -10.06
C SER A 4 14.97 13.47 -10.40
N SER A 5 16.14 12.99 -10.83
CA SER A 5 16.34 11.56 -11.13
C SER A 5 16.42 10.73 -9.84
N ALA A 6 17.12 11.20 -8.82
CA ALA A 6 17.24 10.51 -7.54
C ALA A 6 15.89 10.36 -6.82
N ALA A 7 15.05 11.39 -6.82
CA ALA A 7 13.71 11.31 -6.24
C ALA A 7 12.83 10.28 -6.97
N SER A 8 12.86 10.26 -8.32
CA SER A 8 12.09 9.27 -9.09
C SER A 8 12.53 7.83 -8.81
N ASP A 9 13.82 7.61 -8.56
CA ASP A 9 14.36 6.29 -8.27
C ASP A 9 13.99 5.81 -6.86
N VAL A 10 13.91 6.72 -5.90
CA VAL A 10 13.41 6.42 -4.54
C VAL A 10 11.94 5.99 -4.64
N TYR A 11 11.09 6.70 -5.36
CA TYR A 11 9.67 6.37 -5.50
C TYR A 11 9.42 5.05 -6.26
N LYS A 12 10.21 4.70 -7.28
CA LYS A 12 10.10 3.40 -7.96
C LYS A 12 10.41 2.23 -7.02
N ARG A 13 11.45 2.34 -6.19
CA ARG A 13 11.87 1.28 -5.26
C ARG A 13 10.74 0.86 -4.32
N GLN A 14 9.85 1.76 -3.95
CA GLN A 14 8.70 1.47 -3.10
C GLN A 14 7.70 0.51 -3.71
N GLY A 15 7.25 0.82 -4.93
CA GLY A 15 6.39 -0.08 -5.68
C GLY A 15 7.04 -1.45 -5.84
N MET A 16 8.37 -1.48 -6.06
CA MET A 16 9.13 -2.73 -6.16
C MET A 16 9.10 -3.53 -4.84
N TYR A 17 9.42 -2.91 -3.71
CA TYR A 17 9.48 -3.63 -2.42
C TYR A 17 8.11 -4.11 -1.97
N LEU A 18 7.06 -3.30 -2.16
CA LEU A 18 5.71 -3.72 -1.82
C LEU A 18 5.25 -4.87 -2.71
N THR A 19 5.56 -4.83 -4.01
CA THR A 19 5.19 -5.90 -4.94
C THR A 19 5.93 -7.20 -4.64
N LEU A 20 7.21 -7.16 -4.25
CA LEU A 20 7.93 -8.34 -3.79
C LEU A 20 7.28 -8.93 -2.53
N GLY A 21 6.92 -8.09 -1.56
CA GLY A 21 6.21 -8.52 -0.36
C GLY A 21 4.84 -9.12 -0.67
N THR A 22 4.08 -8.49 -1.56
CA THR A 22 2.77 -8.97 -2.04
C THR A 22 2.90 -10.33 -2.75
N ALA A 23 3.87 -10.45 -3.65
CA ALA A 23 4.12 -11.69 -4.39
C ALA A 23 4.51 -12.85 -3.45
N PHE A 24 5.42 -12.61 -2.50
CA PHE A 24 5.78 -13.61 -1.52
C PHE A 24 4.60 -14.03 -0.64
N ALA A 25 3.84 -13.07 -0.14
CA ALA A 25 2.66 -13.33 0.67
C ALA A 25 1.60 -14.13 -0.10
N ALA A 26 1.42 -13.83 -1.39
CA ALA A 26 0.48 -14.53 -2.25
C ALA A 26 0.91 -15.97 -2.54
N VAL A 27 2.19 -16.19 -2.84
CA VAL A 27 2.72 -17.55 -3.06
C VAL A 27 2.60 -18.39 -1.78
N ALA A 28 2.95 -17.83 -0.62
CA ALA A 28 2.81 -18.53 0.65
C ALA A 28 1.34 -18.79 1.01
N GLY A 29 0.47 -17.81 0.77
CA GLY A 29 -0.97 -17.95 0.95
C GLY A 29 -1.57 -19.00 0.03
N GLN A 30 -1.16 -19.07 -1.24
CA GLN A 30 -1.60 -20.10 -2.18
C GLN A 30 -1.23 -21.52 -1.71
N VAL A 31 -0.01 -21.68 -1.19
CA VAL A 31 0.42 -22.97 -0.62
C VAL A 31 -0.43 -23.34 0.60
N ALA A 32 -0.68 -22.38 1.49
CA ALA A 32 -1.52 -22.61 2.67
C ALA A 32 -2.95 -22.97 2.30
N GLU A 33 -3.54 -22.29 1.32
CA GLU A 33 -4.88 -22.58 0.79
C GLU A 33 -4.99 -24.01 0.25
N GLY A 34 -3.95 -24.51 -0.43
CA GLY A 34 -3.89 -25.89 -0.93
C GLY A 34 -3.76 -26.94 0.17
N VAL A 35 -3.25 -26.58 1.35
CA VAL A 35 -3.12 -27.50 2.50
C VAL A 35 -4.38 -27.46 3.39
N ALA A 36 -4.90 -26.27 3.63
CA ALA A 36 -6.05 -26.03 4.49
C ALA A 36 -6.91 -24.92 3.89
N PRO A 37 -8.00 -25.27 3.18
CA PRO A 37 -8.89 -24.29 2.54
C PRO A 37 -9.38 -23.22 3.52
N GLY A 38 -9.35 -21.96 3.09
CA GLY A 38 -9.71 -20.79 3.90
C GLY A 38 -8.55 -20.17 4.68
N THR A 39 -7.33 -20.73 4.63
CA THR A 39 -6.17 -20.19 5.36
C THR A 39 -5.29 -19.27 4.51
N GLY A 40 -5.42 -19.31 3.19
CA GLY A 40 -4.57 -18.55 2.27
C GLY A 40 -4.60 -17.06 2.52
N GLY A 41 -5.78 -16.47 2.70
CA GLY A 41 -5.96 -15.07 3.02
C GLY A 41 -5.34 -14.65 4.35
N LEU A 42 -5.39 -15.51 5.37
CA LEU A 42 -4.78 -15.26 6.66
C LEU A 42 -3.24 -15.25 6.57
N VAL A 43 -2.67 -16.24 5.88
CA VAL A 43 -1.21 -16.30 5.66
C VAL A 43 -0.74 -15.10 4.84
N PHE A 44 -1.50 -14.73 3.78
CA PHE A 44 -1.25 -13.51 3.02
C PHE A 44 -1.22 -12.28 3.92
N ALA A 45 -2.21 -12.12 4.79
CA ALA A 45 -2.30 -10.98 5.71
C ALA A 45 -1.09 -10.90 6.65
N CYS A 46 -0.67 -12.02 7.23
CA CYS A 46 0.47 -12.07 8.15
C CYS A 46 1.80 -11.73 7.48
N LEU A 47 1.98 -12.08 6.20
CA LEU A 47 3.26 -11.91 5.50
C LEU A 47 3.35 -10.63 4.68
N PHE A 48 2.21 -10.03 4.30
CA PHE A 48 2.18 -8.83 3.46
C PHE A 48 2.99 -7.67 4.07
N GLY A 49 3.00 -7.55 5.40
CA GLY A 49 3.74 -6.52 6.13
C GLY A 49 5.24 -6.49 5.86
N LEU A 50 5.83 -7.57 5.33
CA LEU A 50 7.24 -7.63 4.94
C LEU A 50 7.60 -6.59 3.86
N GLY A 51 6.66 -6.31 2.94
CA GLY A 51 6.84 -5.26 1.94
C GLY A 51 6.99 -3.87 2.56
N LEU A 52 6.12 -3.50 3.51
CA LEU A 52 6.24 -2.23 4.22
C LEU A 52 7.48 -2.18 5.12
N PHE A 53 7.82 -3.28 5.77
CA PHE A 53 9.04 -3.38 6.57
C PHE A 53 10.28 -3.08 5.72
N ALA A 54 10.41 -3.68 4.55
CA ALA A 54 11.50 -3.40 3.62
C ALA A 54 11.54 -1.92 3.20
N ILE A 55 10.39 -1.32 2.89
CA ILE A 55 10.27 0.11 2.55
C ILE A 55 10.83 0.99 3.68
N VAL A 56 10.40 0.76 4.91
CA VAL A 56 10.79 1.58 6.07
C VAL A 56 12.26 1.42 6.41
N VAL A 57 12.78 0.18 6.41
CA VAL A 57 14.18 -0.10 6.78
C VAL A 57 15.15 0.40 5.71
N LEU A 58 14.79 0.28 4.44
CA LEU A 58 15.63 0.70 3.32
C LEU A 58 15.43 2.17 2.90
N GLY A 59 14.64 2.93 3.67
CA GLY A 59 14.47 4.36 3.45
C GLY A 59 13.78 4.72 2.13
N ALA A 60 12.87 3.85 1.66
CA ALA A 60 12.02 4.19 0.54
C ALA A 60 10.77 4.97 1.00
N GLU A 61 10.16 5.76 0.10
CA GLU A 61 8.96 6.57 0.46
C GLU A 61 7.68 6.00 -0.13
N LEU A 62 6.68 5.70 0.66
CA LEU A 62 5.37 5.27 0.22
C LEU A 62 4.47 6.49 -0.06
N ALA A 63 3.84 6.55 -1.24
CA ALA A 63 2.95 7.66 -1.59
C ALA A 63 1.87 7.88 -0.53
N THR A 64 1.33 6.81 0.04
CA THR A 64 0.33 6.86 1.12
C THR A 64 0.90 7.34 2.45
N GLY A 65 2.16 7.02 2.77
CA GLY A 65 2.91 7.65 3.87
C GLY A 65 3.20 9.13 3.58
N SER A 66 3.57 9.46 2.34
CA SER A 66 3.77 10.84 1.92
C SER A 66 2.48 11.66 2.04
N MET A 67 1.28 11.07 1.82
CA MET A 67 -0.01 11.74 2.05
C MET A 67 -0.09 12.33 3.47
N MET A 68 0.34 11.58 4.49
CA MET A 68 0.37 12.06 5.87
C MET A 68 1.35 13.23 6.06
N PHE A 69 2.61 13.07 5.61
CA PHE A 69 3.66 14.06 5.85
C PHE A 69 3.43 15.38 5.10
N VAL A 70 2.98 15.32 3.83
CA VAL A 70 2.71 16.54 3.06
C VAL A 70 1.46 17.26 3.58
N SER A 71 0.44 16.53 4.01
CA SER A 71 -0.77 17.11 4.61
C SER A 71 -0.46 17.77 5.94
N TRP A 72 0.38 17.15 6.78
CA TRP A 72 0.89 17.77 8.00
C TRP A 72 1.63 19.08 7.70
N SER A 73 2.51 19.08 6.69
CA SER A 73 3.27 20.28 6.28
C SER A 73 2.36 21.36 5.71
N ALA A 74 1.37 20.99 4.90
CA ALA A 74 0.41 21.92 4.30
C ALA A 74 -0.51 22.53 5.36
N ALA A 75 -1.02 21.73 6.30
CA ALA A 75 -1.86 22.19 7.41
C ALA A 75 -1.11 23.15 8.35
N ARG A 76 0.23 23.02 8.44
CA ARG A 76 1.11 23.94 9.17
C ARG A 76 1.50 25.19 8.39
N GLY A 77 0.98 25.36 7.19
CA GLY A 77 1.33 26.49 6.32
C GLY A 77 2.78 26.47 5.78
N ARG A 78 3.50 25.32 5.92
CA ARG A 78 4.88 25.17 5.46
C ARG A 78 4.97 24.82 3.97
N MET A 79 3.84 24.43 3.36
CA MET A 79 3.74 24.01 1.97
C MET A 79 2.35 24.37 1.44
N ALA A 80 2.25 24.78 0.17
CA ALA A 80 0.97 24.98 -0.48
C ALA A 80 0.31 23.62 -0.78
N TRP A 81 -1.00 23.50 -0.59
CA TRP A 81 -1.76 22.26 -0.86
C TRP A 81 -1.59 21.75 -2.29
N GLY A 82 -1.52 22.66 -3.28
CA GLY A 82 -1.28 22.27 -4.68
C GLY A 82 0.08 21.60 -4.90
N VAL A 83 1.12 22.02 -4.15
CA VAL A 83 2.43 21.36 -4.17
C VAL A 83 2.34 19.99 -3.50
N ALA A 84 1.64 19.89 -2.36
CA ALA A 84 1.43 18.64 -1.64
C ALA A 84 0.74 17.59 -2.54
N PHE A 85 -0.37 17.95 -3.19
CA PHE A 85 -1.08 17.07 -4.12
C PHE A 85 -0.20 16.63 -5.29
N ARG A 86 0.56 17.55 -5.90
CA ARG A 86 1.47 17.21 -6.99
C ARG A 86 2.54 16.21 -6.55
N MET A 87 3.11 16.38 -5.36
CA MET A 87 4.11 15.45 -4.82
C MET A 87 3.52 14.05 -4.64
N VAL A 88 2.34 13.94 -4.04
CA VAL A 88 1.67 12.64 -3.84
C VAL A 88 1.30 12.01 -5.19
N ALA A 89 0.78 12.77 -6.15
CA ALA A 89 0.44 12.25 -7.47
C ALA A 89 1.66 11.69 -8.20
N VAL A 90 2.79 12.41 -8.17
CA VAL A 90 4.06 11.97 -8.76
C VAL A 90 4.57 10.70 -8.04
N ALA A 91 4.55 10.68 -6.72
CA ALA A 91 4.95 9.51 -5.94
C ALA A 91 4.06 8.29 -6.27
N THR A 92 2.74 8.48 -6.34
CA THR A 92 1.77 7.44 -6.72
C THR A 92 2.09 6.85 -8.10
N PHE A 93 2.34 7.71 -9.09
CA PHE A 93 2.68 7.27 -10.44
C PHE A 93 3.97 6.43 -10.48
N TYR A 94 5.02 6.87 -9.81
CA TYR A 94 6.26 6.10 -9.78
C TYR A 94 6.16 4.82 -8.93
N ASN A 95 5.33 4.78 -7.90
CA ASN A 95 5.04 3.54 -7.19
C ASN A 95 4.37 2.51 -8.11
N PHE A 96 3.42 2.95 -8.96
CA PHE A 96 2.82 2.08 -9.98
C PHE A 96 3.86 1.54 -10.97
N ILE A 97 4.75 2.40 -11.51
CA ILE A 97 5.82 1.95 -12.42
C ILE A 97 6.72 0.90 -11.73
N GLY A 98 7.08 1.11 -10.47
CA GLY A 98 7.87 0.14 -9.71
C GLY A 98 7.14 -1.20 -9.54
N ALA A 99 5.84 -1.18 -9.25
CA ALA A 99 5.02 -2.37 -9.14
C ALA A 99 4.94 -3.14 -10.47
N ALA A 100 4.68 -2.45 -11.57
CA ALA A 100 4.59 -3.03 -12.90
C ALA A 100 5.91 -3.69 -13.35
N ILE A 101 7.06 -3.06 -13.08
CA ILE A 101 8.38 -3.63 -13.40
C ILE A 101 8.60 -4.95 -12.66
N VAL A 102 8.32 -5.00 -11.35
CA VAL A 102 8.51 -6.23 -10.57
C VAL A 102 7.53 -7.31 -11.00
N ALA A 103 6.27 -6.97 -11.25
CA ALA A 103 5.28 -7.91 -11.73
C ALA A 103 5.69 -8.53 -13.08
N LEU A 104 6.21 -7.71 -14.03
CA LEU A 104 6.73 -8.18 -15.30
C LEU A 104 7.90 -9.16 -15.11
N VAL A 105 8.84 -8.87 -14.22
CA VAL A 105 9.98 -9.78 -13.96
C VAL A 105 9.49 -11.06 -13.30
N LEU A 106 8.61 -10.98 -12.31
CA LEU A 106 8.10 -12.14 -11.58
C LEU A 106 7.18 -13.03 -12.44
N SER A 107 6.49 -12.47 -13.43
CA SER A 107 5.70 -13.26 -14.39
C SER A 107 6.54 -14.24 -15.23
N GLN A 108 7.85 -14.05 -15.26
CA GLN A 108 8.79 -14.99 -15.91
C GLN A 108 9.34 -16.06 -14.95
N SER A 109 8.93 -16.01 -13.66
CA SER A 109 9.42 -16.96 -12.66
C SER A 109 8.59 -18.25 -12.64
N ALA A 110 9.20 -19.33 -12.16
CA ALA A 110 8.53 -20.63 -12.05
C ALA A 110 7.32 -20.64 -11.10
N LYS A 111 7.20 -19.65 -10.20
CA LYS A 111 6.11 -19.58 -9.22
C LYS A 111 4.95 -18.68 -9.66
N LEU A 112 5.21 -17.69 -10.51
CA LEU A 112 4.25 -16.68 -10.91
C LEU A 112 4.09 -16.55 -12.43
N GLY A 113 4.85 -17.33 -13.19
CA GLY A 113 4.65 -17.47 -14.63
C GLY A 113 3.62 -18.56 -14.92
N GLY A 114 2.40 -18.15 -15.25
CA GLY A 114 1.31 -19.09 -15.56
C GLY A 114 0.33 -19.27 -14.39
N ILE A 115 0.08 -18.21 -13.64
CA ILE A 115 -1.04 -18.16 -12.70
C ILE A 115 -2.36 -18.07 -13.47
N ASP A 116 -3.40 -18.69 -12.93
CA ASP A 116 -4.76 -18.70 -13.48
C ASP A 116 -5.73 -17.87 -12.62
N ASP A 117 -7.01 -17.90 -12.96
CA ASP A 117 -8.07 -17.19 -12.23
C ASP A 117 -8.34 -17.77 -10.84
N THR A 118 -7.91 -18.99 -10.54
CA THR A 118 -8.07 -19.64 -9.22
C THR A 118 -6.93 -19.31 -8.26
N HIS A 119 -5.81 -18.77 -8.75
CA HIS A 119 -4.69 -18.39 -7.93
C HIS A 119 -5.08 -17.28 -6.94
N LEU A 120 -4.51 -17.29 -5.73
CA LEU A 120 -4.84 -16.32 -4.68
C LEU A 120 -4.67 -14.84 -5.12
N ILE A 121 -3.71 -14.54 -6.01
CA ILE A 121 -3.57 -13.22 -6.63
C ILE A 121 -4.85 -12.85 -7.40
N SER A 122 -5.37 -13.76 -8.20
CA SER A 122 -6.55 -13.55 -9.04
C SER A 122 -7.81 -13.40 -8.20
N THR A 123 -8.04 -14.29 -7.24
CA THR A 123 -9.21 -14.25 -6.35
C THR A 123 -9.24 -13.02 -5.46
N LEU A 124 -8.09 -12.58 -4.93
CA LEU A 124 -7.98 -11.32 -4.18
C LEU A 124 -8.23 -10.10 -5.08
N THR A 125 -7.75 -10.13 -6.32
CA THR A 125 -7.97 -9.05 -7.31
C THR A 125 -9.46 -8.94 -7.65
N GLU A 126 -10.12 -10.05 -7.96
CA GLU A 126 -11.55 -10.10 -8.23
C GLU A 126 -12.37 -9.51 -7.06
N GLY A 127 -12.08 -9.96 -5.82
CA GLY A 127 -12.76 -9.45 -4.63
C GLY A 127 -12.61 -7.94 -4.45
N LYS A 128 -11.47 -7.34 -4.86
CA LYS A 128 -11.24 -5.90 -4.81
C LYS A 128 -11.97 -5.14 -5.93
N LEU A 129 -11.99 -5.69 -7.14
CA LEU A 129 -12.66 -5.09 -8.30
C LEU A 129 -14.18 -5.15 -8.19
N ALA A 130 -14.74 -6.14 -7.48
CA ALA A 130 -16.17 -6.27 -7.21
C ALA A 130 -16.72 -5.24 -6.21
N LYS A 131 -15.86 -4.49 -5.51
CA LYS A 131 -16.30 -3.52 -4.50
C LYS A 131 -16.92 -2.27 -5.14
N PRO A 132 -18.05 -1.78 -4.61
CA PRO A 132 -18.62 -0.51 -5.07
C PRO A 132 -17.71 0.65 -4.67
N PHE A 133 -17.71 1.74 -5.45
CA PHE A 133 -16.87 2.93 -5.25
C PHE A 133 -16.85 3.42 -3.81
N PHE A 134 -18.02 3.60 -3.19
CA PHE A 134 -18.11 4.13 -1.83
C PHE A 134 -17.57 3.15 -0.79
N GLY A 135 -17.81 1.84 -0.96
CA GLY A 135 -17.23 0.82 -0.10
C GLY A 135 -15.71 0.82 -0.14
N ALA A 136 -15.13 0.79 -1.35
CA ALA A 136 -13.69 0.88 -1.55
C ALA A 136 -13.09 2.18 -0.98
N PHE A 137 -13.78 3.31 -1.12
CA PHE A 137 -13.37 4.60 -0.55
C PHE A 137 -13.31 4.57 0.98
N VAL A 138 -14.35 4.06 1.65
CA VAL A 138 -14.41 3.99 3.13
C VAL A 138 -13.36 3.03 3.69
N GLU A 139 -13.22 1.85 3.07
CA GLU A 139 -12.19 0.89 3.46
C GLU A 139 -10.78 1.47 3.27
N ALA A 140 -10.59 2.28 2.22
CA ALA A 140 -9.33 2.95 1.97
C ALA A 140 -9.00 4.03 3.01
N MET A 141 -9.99 4.71 3.57
CA MET A 141 -9.77 5.61 4.70
C MET A 141 -9.18 4.84 5.89
N GLY A 142 -9.81 3.72 6.27
CA GLY A 142 -9.32 2.85 7.34
C GLY A 142 -7.93 2.29 7.05
N ALA A 143 -7.69 1.84 5.82
CA ALA A 143 -6.41 1.28 5.41
C ALA A 143 -5.23 2.24 5.63
N ASN A 144 -5.34 3.46 5.11
CA ASN A 144 -4.21 4.40 5.21
C ASN A 144 -4.09 5.02 6.60
N PHE A 145 -5.16 5.01 7.40
CA PHE A 145 -5.05 5.30 8.82
C PHE A 145 -4.16 4.26 9.51
N VAL A 146 -4.44 2.96 9.33
CA VAL A 146 -3.68 1.84 9.93
C VAL A 146 -2.24 1.81 9.40
N VAL A 147 -2.02 1.99 8.10
CA VAL A 147 -0.67 2.04 7.51
C VAL A 147 0.17 3.16 8.13
N ASN A 148 -0.41 4.35 8.33
CA ASN A 148 0.32 5.45 8.95
C ASN A 148 0.54 5.24 10.45
N MET A 149 -0.32 4.51 11.16
CA MET A 149 -0.01 4.05 12.52
C MET A 149 1.25 3.17 12.54
N ALA A 150 1.37 2.23 11.60
CA ALA A 150 2.57 1.39 11.49
C ALA A 150 3.82 2.22 11.17
N VAL A 151 3.72 3.20 10.28
CA VAL A 151 4.82 4.11 9.92
C VAL A 151 5.24 4.96 11.14
N LEU A 152 4.30 5.59 11.84
CA LEU A 152 4.60 6.40 13.02
C LEU A 152 5.19 5.56 14.15
N GLY A 153 4.66 4.37 14.40
CA GLY A 153 5.22 3.45 15.39
C GLY A 153 6.64 3.02 15.05
N ALA A 154 6.90 2.74 13.76
CA ALA A 154 8.25 2.38 13.29
C ALA A 154 9.25 3.55 13.37
N LEU A 155 8.80 4.81 13.25
CA LEU A 155 9.65 5.98 13.42
C LEU A 155 10.10 6.16 14.87
N GLN A 156 9.30 5.73 15.83
CA GLN A 156 9.65 5.77 17.26
C GLN A 156 10.54 4.60 17.68
N ALA A 157 10.50 3.48 16.94
CA ALA A 157 11.34 2.32 17.19
C ALA A 157 12.79 2.55 16.72
N LYS A 158 13.75 2.35 17.61
CA LYS A 158 15.19 2.56 17.33
C LYS A 158 15.81 1.34 16.64
N GLU A 159 15.49 0.15 17.13
CA GLU A 159 16.04 -1.11 16.66
C GLU A 159 15.27 -1.67 15.47
N ILE A 160 15.98 -2.32 14.53
CA ILE A 160 15.35 -2.92 13.33
C ILE A 160 14.32 -3.98 13.73
N ILE A 161 14.63 -4.80 14.75
CA ILE A 161 13.72 -5.83 15.25
C ILE A 161 12.44 -5.21 15.87
N SER A 162 12.57 -4.08 16.53
CA SER A 162 11.43 -3.35 17.08
C SER A 162 10.53 -2.81 15.97
N LYS A 163 11.11 -2.31 14.87
CA LYS A 163 10.35 -1.90 13.68
C LYS A 163 9.58 -3.07 13.06
N PHE A 164 10.23 -4.24 12.97
CA PHE A 164 9.59 -5.48 12.52
C PHE A 164 8.37 -5.83 13.38
N ALA A 165 8.57 -5.85 14.71
CA ALA A 165 7.52 -6.19 15.67
C ALA A 165 6.33 -5.20 15.67
N VAL A 166 6.56 -3.94 15.29
CA VAL A 166 5.50 -2.92 15.16
C VAL A 166 4.78 -3.05 13.82
N ILE A 167 5.53 -3.15 12.72
CA ILE A 167 4.96 -3.07 11.37
C ILE A 167 4.10 -4.30 11.06
N LEU A 168 4.61 -5.52 11.30
CA LEU A 168 3.93 -6.72 10.83
C LEU A 168 2.54 -6.91 11.44
N PRO A 169 2.36 -6.84 12.77
CA PRO A 169 1.03 -7.04 13.36
C PRO A 169 0.03 -5.95 12.93
N ILE A 170 0.46 -4.68 12.86
CA ILE A 170 -0.43 -3.58 12.45
C ILE A 170 -0.85 -3.77 10.99
N ILE A 171 0.06 -4.15 10.12
CA ILE A 171 -0.27 -4.40 8.71
C ILE A 171 -1.10 -5.66 8.54
N ALA A 172 -0.90 -6.69 9.36
CA ALA A 172 -1.76 -7.87 9.34
C ALA A 172 -3.24 -7.53 9.66
N VAL A 173 -3.48 -6.58 10.57
CA VAL A 173 -4.84 -6.06 10.84
C VAL A 173 -5.44 -5.40 9.59
N PHE A 174 -4.70 -4.52 8.94
CA PHE A 174 -5.15 -3.85 7.71
C PHE A 174 -5.55 -4.86 6.62
N VAL A 175 -4.68 -5.83 6.36
CA VAL A 175 -4.90 -6.83 5.29
C VAL A 175 -5.97 -7.84 5.68
N GLY A 176 -5.97 -8.30 6.94
CA GLY A 176 -6.94 -9.26 7.47
C GLY A 176 -8.38 -8.72 7.50
N LEU A 177 -8.54 -7.40 7.65
CA LEU A 177 -9.83 -6.72 7.51
C LEU A 177 -10.25 -6.50 6.04
N GLY A 178 -9.41 -6.85 5.07
CA GLY A 178 -9.71 -6.66 3.65
C GLY A 178 -9.77 -5.19 3.21
N LEU A 179 -9.11 -4.29 3.94
CA LEU A 179 -9.12 -2.85 3.64
C LEU A 179 -8.38 -2.54 2.33
N GLU A 180 -8.64 -1.36 1.75
CA GLU A 180 -8.17 -0.97 0.43
C GLU A 180 -7.00 0.01 0.48
N HIS A 181 -5.89 -0.33 -0.18
CA HIS A 181 -4.71 0.50 -0.25
C HIS A 181 -4.19 0.59 -1.68
N VAL A 182 -4.11 1.81 -2.24
CA VAL A 182 -3.86 2.02 -3.66
C VAL A 182 -2.55 1.40 -4.16
N ILE A 183 -1.46 1.50 -3.39
CA ILE A 183 -0.17 0.94 -3.83
C ILE A 183 -0.16 -0.59 -3.70
N ALA A 184 -0.88 -1.15 -2.72
CA ALA A 184 -1.10 -2.60 -2.63
C ALA A 184 -1.93 -3.11 -3.82
N ASN A 185 -2.95 -2.34 -4.23
CA ASN A 185 -3.75 -2.67 -5.41
C ASN A 185 -2.92 -2.57 -6.69
N PHE A 186 -2.01 -1.60 -6.82
CA PHE A 186 -1.05 -1.58 -7.93
C PHE A 186 -0.22 -2.85 -7.99
N SER A 187 0.31 -3.30 -6.86
CA SER A 187 1.10 -4.54 -6.77
C SER A 187 0.27 -5.76 -7.18
N LEU A 188 -0.91 -5.91 -6.60
CA LEU A 188 -1.77 -7.06 -6.83
C LEU A 188 -2.31 -7.11 -8.27
N PHE A 189 -2.81 -5.97 -8.78
CA PHE A 189 -3.37 -5.90 -10.13
C PHE A 189 -2.27 -6.02 -11.21
N SER A 190 -1.07 -5.52 -10.96
CA SER A 190 0.06 -5.72 -11.87
C SER A 190 0.50 -7.18 -11.93
N LEU A 191 0.43 -7.94 -10.83
CA LEU A 191 0.67 -9.38 -10.84
C LEU A 191 -0.47 -10.12 -11.55
N ALA A 192 -1.72 -9.76 -11.27
CA ALA A 192 -2.90 -10.37 -11.90
C ALA A 192 -3.01 -10.08 -13.41
N PHE A 193 -2.33 -9.04 -13.91
CA PHE A 193 -2.26 -8.74 -15.34
C PHE A 193 -1.65 -9.88 -16.15
N PHE A 194 -0.83 -10.72 -15.55
CA PHE A 194 -0.19 -11.87 -16.17
C PHE A 194 -0.94 -13.20 -15.93
N ALA A 195 -2.11 -13.16 -15.31
CA ALA A 195 -2.97 -14.33 -15.15
C ALA A 195 -3.69 -14.66 -16.46
N ASP A 196 -3.84 -15.95 -16.76
CA ASP A 196 -4.60 -16.43 -17.91
C ASP A 196 -5.46 -17.64 -17.51
N PRO A 197 -6.80 -17.52 -17.52
CA PRO A 197 -7.58 -16.31 -17.84
C PRO A 197 -7.45 -15.21 -16.79
N HIS A 198 -7.74 -13.96 -17.17
CA HIS A 198 -7.79 -12.84 -16.24
C HIS A 198 -8.94 -13.01 -15.24
N PRO A 199 -8.77 -12.52 -13.97
CA PRO A 199 -9.84 -12.55 -12.99
C PRO A 199 -11.07 -11.75 -13.42
N THR A 200 -12.23 -12.11 -12.92
CA THR A 200 -13.50 -11.43 -13.21
C THR A 200 -13.42 -9.94 -12.89
N GLY A 201 -13.93 -9.10 -13.79
CA GLY A 201 -13.89 -7.64 -13.65
C GLY A 201 -12.52 -7.01 -13.89
N PHE A 202 -11.53 -7.77 -14.39
CA PHE A 202 -10.21 -7.23 -14.72
C PHE A 202 -10.23 -6.47 -16.05
N ASP A 203 -10.79 -5.28 -16.02
CA ASP A 203 -10.85 -4.38 -17.16
C ASP A 203 -10.49 -2.94 -16.75
N GLY A 204 -10.25 -2.09 -17.76
CA GLY A 204 -9.78 -0.74 -17.54
C GLY A 204 -10.75 0.14 -16.74
N LEU A 205 -12.06 -0.09 -16.84
CA LEU A 205 -13.07 0.69 -16.11
C LEU A 205 -13.04 0.34 -14.61
N HIS A 206 -13.18 -0.94 -14.26
CA HIS A 206 -13.19 -1.39 -12.87
C HIS A 206 -11.88 -1.08 -12.15
N ILE A 207 -10.74 -1.28 -12.82
CA ILE A 207 -9.42 -0.92 -12.30
C ILE A 207 -9.32 0.58 -12.02
N THR A 208 -9.74 1.42 -12.96
CA THR A 208 -9.69 2.87 -12.79
C THR A 208 -10.60 3.35 -11.67
N VAL A 209 -11.84 2.83 -11.61
CA VAL A 209 -12.80 3.17 -10.56
C VAL A 209 -12.25 2.78 -9.18
N ASN A 210 -11.70 1.58 -9.04
CA ASN A 210 -11.05 1.14 -7.80
C ASN A 210 -9.89 2.06 -7.42
N TRP A 211 -8.95 2.32 -8.33
CA TRP A 211 -7.78 3.16 -8.04
C TRP A 211 -8.15 4.57 -7.61
N VAL A 212 -9.15 5.18 -8.26
CA VAL A 212 -9.62 6.54 -7.91
C VAL A 212 -10.29 6.53 -6.52
N ALA A 213 -11.21 5.60 -6.27
CA ALA A 213 -11.89 5.49 -4.98
C ALA A 213 -10.89 5.27 -3.84
N VAL A 214 -9.96 4.35 -4.05
CA VAL A 214 -8.97 3.96 -3.04
C VAL A 214 -7.94 5.07 -2.82
N TRP A 215 -7.47 5.75 -3.87
CA TRP A 215 -6.54 6.86 -3.71
C TRP A 215 -7.16 8.01 -2.91
N LEU A 216 -8.42 8.38 -3.22
CA LEU A 216 -9.14 9.41 -2.49
C LEU A 216 -9.36 9.02 -1.02
N GLY A 217 -9.79 7.79 -0.76
CA GLY A 217 -9.97 7.29 0.59
C GLY A 217 -8.67 7.25 1.38
N ASN A 218 -7.58 6.78 0.78
CA ASN A 218 -6.25 6.79 1.41
C ASN A 218 -5.80 8.22 1.74
N PHE A 219 -6.07 9.21 0.86
CA PHE A 219 -5.75 10.60 1.14
C PHE A 219 -6.55 11.14 2.33
N VAL A 220 -7.84 10.83 2.41
CA VAL A 220 -8.67 11.25 3.54
C VAL A 220 -8.21 10.59 4.84
N GLY A 221 -8.02 9.28 4.87
CA GLY A 221 -7.62 8.55 6.08
C GLY A 221 -6.23 8.91 6.59
N GLY A 222 -5.22 8.84 5.74
CA GLY A 222 -3.84 9.10 6.12
C GLY A 222 -3.46 10.58 6.09
N GLY A 223 -3.87 11.30 5.04
CA GLY A 223 -3.54 12.71 4.86
C GLY A 223 -4.29 13.61 5.84
N LEU A 224 -5.61 13.54 5.84
CA LEU A 224 -6.43 14.38 6.71
C LEU A 224 -6.59 13.77 8.10
N GLY A 225 -6.95 12.48 8.18
CA GLY A 225 -7.23 11.80 9.46
C GLY A 225 -6.03 11.69 10.40
N ILE A 226 -4.82 11.53 9.86
CA ILE A 226 -3.60 11.55 10.68
C ILE A 226 -2.82 12.85 10.44
N GLY A 227 -2.40 13.15 9.21
CA GLY A 227 -1.49 14.25 8.94
C GLY A 227 -2.01 15.61 9.38
N ALA A 228 -3.21 16.01 8.95
CA ALA A 228 -3.78 17.30 9.32
C ALA A 228 -4.22 17.35 10.80
N VAL A 229 -4.74 16.25 11.34
CA VAL A 229 -5.14 16.17 12.77
C VAL A 229 -3.92 16.33 13.68
N TYR A 230 -2.83 15.62 13.42
CA TYR A 230 -1.59 15.78 14.19
C TYR A 230 -0.99 17.19 14.02
N ALA A 231 -1.12 17.81 12.83
CA ALA A 231 -0.70 19.19 12.62
C ALA A 231 -1.49 20.15 13.51
N TRP A 232 -2.80 19.93 13.63
CA TRP A 232 -3.68 20.72 14.50
C TRP A 232 -3.38 20.51 15.99
N LEU A 233 -3.24 19.27 16.44
CA LEU A 233 -2.91 18.93 17.82
C LEU A 233 -1.57 19.57 18.25
N ASN A 234 -0.58 19.57 17.38
CA ASN A 234 0.72 20.20 17.65
C ASN A 234 0.70 21.75 17.63
N GLN A 235 -0.44 22.37 17.34
CA GLN A 235 -0.62 23.83 17.43
C GLN A 235 -1.32 24.24 18.74
N THR A 236 -1.95 23.32 19.44
CA THR A 236 -2.62 23.61 20.71
C THR A 236 -1.56 23.92 21.77
N LYS A 237 -1.82 24.96 22.57
CA LYS A 237 -0.91 25.40 23.66
C LYS A 237 -1.03 24.54 24.92
N THR A 238 -1.91 23.57 24.95
CA THR A 238 -2.06 22.61 26.05
C THR A 238 -0.89 21.62 26.02
N SER A 239 -0.06 21.66 27.05
CA SER A 239 0.94 20.60 27.26
C SER A 239 0.20 19.28 27.54
N TYR A 240 0.41 18.32 26.67
CA TYR A 240 0.02 16.94 26.97
C TYR A 240 1.04 16.39 27.96
N VAL A 241 0.57 15.93 29.11
CA VAL A 241 1.41 15.28 30.12
C VAL A 241 0.92 13.83 30.17
N ASP A 242 1.79 12.90 29.74
CA ASP A 242 1.60 11.46 29.92
C ASP A 242 1.77 11.07 31.38
#